data_8b398a225bd54bb2331b465f089cd39d
#
_entry.id   8b398a225bd54bb2331b465f089cd39d
#
_cell.length_a   1.000
_cell.length_b   1.000
_cell.length_c   1.000
_cell.angle_alpha   90.00
_cell.angle_beta   90.00
_cell.angle_gamma   90.00
#
_symmetry.space_group_name_H-M   'P 1'
#
loop_
_entity.id
_entity.type
_entity.pdbx_description
1 polymer ?
#
loop_
_entity_poly.entity_id
_entity_poly.type
_entity_poly.pdbx_seq_one_letter_code
_entity_poly.pdbx_strand_id
1 'polypeptide(L)'
;VRVFAEGVPSNETPAEANVRRSVGGENDSASRQLGRYIKETAALYLPKFQVTLVYRRDRYGRGGDHIPFLENGFPAVRFTEPHEDYTHQHQSVKMVDGKQYGDLPEFVDYDYVANATRVNLTALASLALAPAKPKNVTIVTTRLTNDTDLKWDANKDPDLAGYEIVWRDTTSPYWTNSRFVGNVTSYTLAEMSKDNYFFGVRAID
;
A
#
# COMPACT_ATOMS: atom_id res chain seq x y z
N VAL A 1 7.21 12.09 7.12
CA VAL A 1 6.06 11.45 7.77
C VAL A 1 6.25 9.95 7.81
N ARG A 2 5.80 9.28 8.89
CA ARG A 2 5.72 7.81 8.96
C ARG A 2 4.35 7.34 8.51
N VAL A 3 4.31 6.22 7.79
CA VAL A 3 3.08 5.55 7.37
C VAL A 3 3.13 4.10 7.85
N PHE A 4 2.28 3.77 8.80
CA PHE A 4 2.14 2.42 9.36
C PHE A 4 1.17 1.61 8.52
N ALA A 5 1.56 0.37 8.20
CA ALA A 5 0.76 -0.55 7.39
C ALA A 5 0.86 -1.98 7.95
N GLU A 6 -0.27 -2.58 8.29
CA GLU A 6 -0.29 -3.94 8.83
C GLU A 6 0.13 -4.99 7.79
N GLY A 7 0.77 -6.07 8.24
CA GLY A 7 1.22 -7.16 7.37
C GLY A 7 0.23 -8.31 7.28
N VAL A 8 -0.29 -8.73 8.42
CA VAL A 8 -1.35 -9.73 8.47
C VAL A 8 -2.66 -9.00 8.65
N PRO A 9 -3.63 -9.16 7.74
CA PRO A 9 -4.92 -8.49 7.86
C PRO A 9 -5.61 -8.83 9.19
N SER A 10 -6.13 -7.80 9.86
CA SER A 10 -6.77 -7.97 11.18
C SER A 10 -8.02 -8.87 11.15
N ASN A 11 -8.63 -9.03 9.96
CA ASN A 11 -9.79 -9.88 9.71
C ASN A 11 -9.46 -11.16 8.94
N GLU A 12 -8.18 -11.54 8.83
CA GLU A 12 -7.75 -12.71 8.06
C GLU A 12 -8.38 -14.01 8.57
N THR A 13 -9.00 -14.75 7.67
CA THR A 13 -9.52 -16.08 7.97
C THR A 13 -8.41 -17.13 7.96
N PRO A 14 -8.61 -18.31 8.60
CA PRO A 14 -7.64 -19.42 8.53
C PRO A 14 -7.33 -19.88 7.10
N ALA A 15 -8.30 -19.83 6.19
CA ALA A 15 -8.11 -20.20 4.79
C ALA A 15 -7.18 -19.19 4.07
N GLU A 16 -7.42 -17.89 4.25
CA GLU A 16 -6.56 -16.84 3.70
C GLU A 16 -5.14 -16.88 4.28
N ALA A 17 -5.01 -17.16 5.59
CA ALA A 17 -3.70 -17.35 6.23
C ALA A 17 -2.93 -18.52 5.62
N ASN A 18 -3.60 -19.62 5.26
CA ASN A 18 -2.97 -20.75 4.58
C ASN A 18 -2.50 -20.37 3.17
N VAL A 19 -3.32 -19.67 2.41
CA VAL A 19 -2.93 -19.16 1.07
C VAL A 19 -1.73 -18.23 1.20
N ARG A 20 -1.80 -17.23 2.07
CA ARG A 20 -0.70 -16.27 2.28
C ARG A 20 0.62 -16.97 2.59
N ARG A 21 0.62 -17.95 3.51
CA ARG A 21 1.82 -18.74 3.84
C ARG A 21 2.32 -19.56 2.67
N SER A 22 1.41 -20.17 1.90
CA SER A 22 1.81 -21.04 0.78
C SER A 22 2.45 -20.30 -0.39
N VAL A 23 2.11 -19.01 -0.57
CA VAL A 23 2.64 -18.17 -1.66
C VAL A 23 3.71 -17.17 -1.20
N GLY A 24 4.06 -17.13 0.09
CA GLY A 24 5.04 -16.17 0.62
C GLY A 24 4.51 -14.72 0.64
N GLY A 25 3.20 -14.55 0.86
CA GLY A 25 2.50 -13.26 0.77
C GLY A 25 2.56 -12.38 2.03
N GLU A 26 3.53 -12.57 2.94
CA GLU A 26 3.62 -11.86 4.23
C GLU A 26 3.78 -10.35 4.08
N ASN A 27 4.27 -9.89 2.93
CA ASN A 27 4.46 -8.47 2.64
C ASN A 27 3.39 -7.86 1.73
N ASP A 28 2.34 -8.61 1.40
CA ASP A 28 1.39 -8.24 0.35
C ASP A 28 -0.03 -7.99 0.83
N SER A 29 -0.22 -7.72 2.12
CA SER A 29 -1.52 -7.23 2.60
C SER A 29 -1.95 -5.99 1.82
N ALA A 30 -3.25 -5.80 1.65
CA ALA A 30 -3.79 -4.63 0.96
C ALA A 30 -3.32 -3.31 1.59
N SER A 31 -3.16 -3.26 2.93
CA SER A 31 -2.64 -2.09 3.64
C SER A 31 -1.17 -1.82 3.34
N ARG A 32 -0.31 -2.87 3.23
CA ARG A 32 1.09 -2.69 2.81
C ARG A 32 1.21 -2.25 1.36
N GLN A 33 0.38 -2.77 0.47
CA GLN A 33 0.32 -2.32 -0.92
C GLN A 33 -0.10 -0.85 -0.99
N LEU A 34 -1.14 -0.45 -0.24
CA LEU A 34 -1.56 0.94 -0.12
C LEU A 34 -0.42 1.83 0.40
N GLY A 35 0.28 1.41 1.46
CA GLY A 35 1.41 2.15 2.01
C GLY A 35 2.54 2.35 0.98
N ARG A 36 2.89 1.30 0.21
CA ARG A 36 3.89 1.40 -0.88
C ARG A 36 3.43 2.37 -1.96
N TYR A 37 2.18 2.26 -2.39
CA TYR A 37 1.58 3.15 -3.38
C TYR A 37 1.64 4.63 -2.94
N ILE A 38 1.26 4.92 -1.69
CA ILE A 38 1.37 6.27 -1.12
C ILE A 38 2.81 6.78 -1.17
N LYS A 39 3.79 5.94 -0.83
CA LYS A 39 5.21 6.32 -0.87
C LYS A 39 5.70 6.60 -2.29
N GLU A 40 5.33 5.75 -3.25
CA GLU A 40 5.69 5.91 -4.66
C GLU A 40 5.07 7.18 -5.26
N THR A 41 3.77 7.39 -5.01
CA THR A 41 3.04 8.59 -5.44
C THR A 41 3.63 9.86 -4.81
N ALA A 42 3.95 9.82 -3.51
CA ALA A 42 4.61 10.93 -2.84
C ALA A 42 5.99 11.23 -3.42
N ALA A 43 6.78 10.21 -3.76
CA ALA A 43 8.09 10.40 -4.37
C ALA A 43 7.98 11.07 -5.75
N LEU A 44 6.90 10.82 -6.49
CA LEU A 44 6.65 11.44 -7.79
C LEU A 44 6.23 12.91 -7.68
N TYR A 45 5.27 13.22 -6.80
CA TYR A 45 4.65 14.55 -6.73
C TYR A 45 5.24 15.47 -5.66
N LEU A 46 5.84 14.91 -4.59
CA LEU A 46 6.44 15.63 -3.47
C LEU A 46 7.86 15.09 -3.15
N PRO A 47 8.81 15.12 -4.09
CA PRO A 47 10.11 14.44 -3.94
C PRO A 47 10.96 14.94 -2.75
N LYS A 48 10.65 16.12 -2.22
CA LYS A 48 11.33 16.71 -1.04
C LYS A 48 10.69 16.32 0.30
N PHE A 49 9.51 15.70 0.30
CA PHE A 49 8.80 15.31 1.52
C PHE A 49 8.89 13.81 1.74
N GLN A 50 9.71 13.38 2.68
CA GLN A 50 10.01 11.97 2.91
C GLN A 50 8.83 11.23 3.54
N VAL A 51 8.41 10.13 2.88
CA VAL A 51 7.47 9.15 3.41
C VAL A 51 8.23 7.90 3.83
N THR A 52 8.19 7.58 5.12
CA THR A 52 8.84 6.39 5.70
C THR A 52 7.77 5.33 6.00
N LEU A 53 7.84 4.18 5.33
CA LEU A 53 6.97 3.05 5.63
C LEU A 53 7.42 2.34 6.90
N VAL A 54 6.45 2.02 7.77
CA VAL A 54 6.65 1.19 8.95
C VAL A 54 5.70 -0.01 8.84
N TYR A 55 6.27 -1.19 8.64
CA TYR A 55 5.51 -2.43 8.46
C TYR A 55 5.02 -2.99 9.79
N ARG A 56 4.12 -2.23 10.41
CA ARG A 56 3.41 -2.51 11.65
C ARG A 56 2.00 -1.95 11.55
N ARG A 57 1.08 -2.51 12.33
CA ARG A 57 -0.29 -2.00 12.44
C ARG A 57 -0.34 -0.59 13.02
N ASP A 58 0.43 -0.33 14.10
CA ASP A 58 0.56 0.98 14.75
C ASP A 58 1.81 1.04 15.64
N ARG A 59 1.99 2.17 16.32
CA ARG A 59 2.96 2.38 17.39
C ARG A 59 2.66 1.48 18.59
N TYR A 60 3.65 1.22 19.42
CA TYR A 60 3.47 0.44 20.65
C TYR A 60 2.51 1.15 21.62
N GLY A 61 1.58 0.37 22.20
CA GLY A 61 0.63 0.85 23.21
C GLY A 61 -0.31 1.97 22.74
N ARG A 62 -0.45 2.16 21.41
CA ARG A 62 -1.27 3.19 20.80
C ARG A 62 -2.22 2.58 19.80
N GLY A 63 -3.23 3.33 19.43
CA GLY A 63 -4.22 3.00 18.41
C GLY A 63 -4.61 4.23 17.59
N GLY A 64 -5.59 4.09 16.72
CA GLY A 64 -6.12 5.18 15.91
C GLY A 64 -7.27 4.73 15.04
N ASP A 65 -7.87 5.68 14.34
CA ASP A 65 -9.13 5.53 13.59
C ASP A 65 -9.03 4.57 12.40
N HIS A 66 -7.80 4.22 11.96
CA HIS A 66 -7.57 3.20 10.93
C HIS A 66 -7.89 1.78 11.41
N ILE A 67 -7.83 1.53 12.73
CA ILE A 67 -7.99 0.18 13.29
C ILE A 67 -9.38 -0.41 13.03
N PRO A 68 -10.48 0.29 13.27
CA PRO A 68 -11.82 -0.21 12.93
C PRO A 68 -11.98 -0.55 11.44
N PHE A 69 -11.33 0.18 10.54
CA PHE A 69 -11.34 -0.15 9.12
C PHE A 69 -10.63 -1.47 8.84
N LEU A 70 -9.44 -1.68 9.42
CA LEU A 70 -8.69 -2.93 9.30
C LEU A 70 -9.49 -4.13 9.83
N GLU A 71 -10.14 -3.99 10.97
CA GLU A 71 -10.97 -5.03 11.61
C GLU A 71 -12.21 -5.38 10.78
N ASN A 72 -12.69 -4.46 9.95
CA ASN A 72 -13.78 -4.67 9.02
C ASN A 72 -13.32 -5.01 7.59
N GLY A 73 -12.04 -5.30 7.39
CA GLY A 73 -11.50 -5.77 6.11
C GLY A 73 -11.19 -4.68 5.09
N PHE A 74 -11.18 -3.42 5.49
CA PHE A 74 -10.81 -2.31 4.61
C PHE A 74 -9.31 -2.03 4.72
N PRO A 75 -8.59 -1.86 3.58
CA PRO A 75 -7.20 -1.40 3.62
C PRO A 75 -7.12 -0.02 4.27
N ALA A 76 -6.27 0.10 5.27
CA ALA A 76 -6.04 1.39 5.93
C ALA A 76 -4.59 1.51 6.38
N VAL A 77 -4.11 2.74 6.48
CA VAL A 77 -2.79 3.10 6.97
C VAL A 77 -2.89 4.25 7.96
N ARG A 78 -1.89 4.37 8.82
CA ARG A 78 -1.81 5.45 9.78
C ARG A 78 -0.64 6.37 9.49
N PHE A 79 -0.93 7.64 9.33
CA PHE A 79 0.08 8.69 9.26
C PHE A 79 0.43 9.20 10.66
N THR A 80 1.72 9.39 10.93
CA THR A 80 2.21 10.02 12.15
C THR A 80 3.46 10.84 11.86
N GLU A 81 3.70 11.87 12.65
CA GLU A 81 5.00 12.53 12.67
C GLU A 81 6.08 11.60 13.26
N PRO A 82 7.36 11.75 12.89
CA PRO A 82 8.44 10.89 13.38
C PRO A 82 8.85 11.18 14.83
N HIS A 83 8.72 12.42 15.28
CA HIS A 83 9.14 12.91 16.60
C HIS A 83 7.95 13.52 17.33
N GLU A 84 7.16 12.67 17.99
CA GLU A 84 5.98 13.10 18.74
C GLU A 84 6.40 13.76 20.06
N ASP A 85 5.86 14.96 20.36
CA ASP A 85 5.96 15.55 21.69
C ASP A 85 4.71 15.22 22.52
N TYR A 86 4.87 14.27 23.44
CA TYR A 86 3.78 13.79 24.30
C TYR A 86 3.29 14.80 25.31
N THR A 87 3.97 15.95 25.47
CA THR A 87 3.50 17.04 26.32
C THR A 87 2.52 17.97 25.59
N HIS A 88 2.51 17.92 24.25
CA HIS A 88 1.66 18.75 23.40
C HIS A 88 0.42 18.02 22.86
N GLN A 89 0.29 16.71 23.06
CA GLN A 89 -0.85 15.93 22.55
C GLN A 89 -1.61 15.24 23.69
N HIS A 90 -2.95 15.24 23.62
CA HIS A 90 -3.84 14.64 24.62
C HIS A 90 -3.59 15.13 26.05
N GLN A 91 -3.12 16.38 26.20
CA GLN A 91 -2.83 17.00 27.47
C GLN A 91 -3.72 18.24 27.69
N SER A 92 -4.10 18.49 28.93
CA SER A 92 -4.72 19.76 29.31
C SER A 92 -3.72 20.90 29.13
N VAL A 93 -4.20 22.06 28.68
CA VAL A 93 -3.40 23.29 28.60
C VAL A 93 -3.02 23.73 30.00
N LYS A 94 -1.74 23.63 30.37
CA LYS A 94 -1.22 23.99 31.71
C LYS A 94 0.28 24.18 31.68
N MET A 95 0.79 24.90 32.68
CA MET A 95 2.22 24.99 32.98
C MET A 95 2.60 23.94 34.02
N VAL A 96 3.68 23.19 33.78
CA VAL A 96 4.27 22.25 34.75
C VAL A 96 5.77 22.49 34.74
N ASP A 97 6.34 22.85 35.86
CA ASP A 97 7.77 23.14 36.06
C ASP A 97 8.38 24.04 34.96
N GLY A 98 7.64 25.08 34.60
CA GLY A 98 8.05 26.04 33.57
C GLY A 98 7.88 25.58 32.12
N LYS A 99 7.36 24.35 31.88
CA LYS A 99 7.04 23.86 30.54
C LYS A 99 5.55 23.97 30.23
N GLN A 100 5.23 24.47 29.04
CA GLN A 100 3.85 24.52 28.53
C GLN A 100 3.42 23.11 28.07
N TYR A 101 2.25 22.66 28.53
CA TYR A 101 1.56 21.44 28.10
C TYR A 101 0.29 21.79 27.33
N GLY A 102 -0.18 20.87 26.51
CA GLY A 102 -1.47 20.95 25.81
C GLY A 102 -1.34 21.17 24.30
N ASP A 103 -2.46 20.95 23.60
CA ASP A 103 -2.57 21.15 22.16
C ASP A 103 -2.82 22.63 21.87
N LEU A 104 -1.76 23.39 21.60
CA LEU A 104 -1.82 24.80 21.25
C LEU A 104 -1.40 25.03 19.79
N PRO A 105 -2.02 25.99 19.08
CA PRO A 105 -1.73 26.26 17.67
C PRO A 105 -0.26 26.59 17.39
N GLU A 106 0.44 27.22 18.32
CA GLU A 106 1.86 27.58 18.20
C GLU A 106 2.80 26.38 18.14
N PHE A 107 2.34 25.19 18.53
CA PHE A 107 3.12 23.95 18.42
C PHE A 107 2.92 23.21 17.10
N VAL A 108 2.06 23.73 16.22
CA VAL A 108 1.76 23.12 14.93
C VAL A 108 2.70 23.64 13.85
N ASP A 109 3.44 22.72 13.23
CA ASP A 109 4.15 23.00 11.97
C ASP A 109 3.15 22.91 10.80
N TYR A 110 2.61 24.05 10.40
CA TYR A 110 1.60 24.12 9.34
C TYR A 110 2.13 23.73 7.98
N ASP A 111 3.40 23.93 7.67
CA ASP A 111 4.02 23.49 6.43
C ASP A 111 4.14 21.96 6.39
N TYR A 112 4.48 21.35 7.52
CA TYR A 112 4.49 19.90 7.64
C TYR A 112 3.08 19.30 7.47
N VAL A 113 2.07 19.88 8.12
CA VAL A 113 0.66 19.46 7.97
C VAL A 113 0.20 19.60 6.52
N ALA A 114 0.50 20.74 5.87
CA ALA A 114 0.17 20.94 4.46
C ALA A 114 0.83 19.90 3.54
N ASN A 115 2.09 19.55 3.79
CA ASN A 115 2.78 18.53 3.01
C ASN A 115 2.23 17.11 3.27
N ALA A 116 1.91 16.75 4.51
CA ALA A 116 1.24 15.51 4.83
C ALA A 116 -0.15 15.40 4.16
N THR A 117 -0.90 16.52 4.13
CA THR A 117 -2.18 16.61 3.43
C THR A 117 -2.01 16.42 1.91
N ARG A 118 -1.00 17.03 1.30
CA ARG A 118 -0.70 16.84 -0.13
C ARG A 118 -0.36 15.39 -0.47
N VAL A 119 0.37 14.67 0.39
CA VAL A 119 0.63 13.23 0.21
C VAL A 119 -0.69 12.45 0.18
N ASN A 120 -1.59 12.72 1.11
CA ASN A 120 -2.91 12.06 1.12
C ASN A 120 -3.73 12.42 -0.11
N LEU A 121 -3.76 13.71 -0.49
CA LEU A 121 -4.51 14.19 -1.65
C LEU A 121 -4.02 13.56 -2.95
N THR A 122 -2.70 13.50 -3.18
CA THR A 122 -2.15 12.90 -4.40
C THR A 122 -2.45 11.41 -4.49
N ALA A 123 -2.35 10.67 -3.38
CA ALA A 123 -2.71 9.25 -3.35
C ALA A 123 -4.20 9.04 -3.60
N LEU A 124 -5.07 9.81 -2.96
CA LEU A 124 -6.54 9.70 -3.15
C LEU A 124 -6.97 10.07 -4.57
N ALA A 125 -6.45 11.17 -5.11
CA ALA A 125 -6.76 11.61 -6.48
C ALA A 125 -6.30 10.56 -7.51
N SER A 126 -5.09 10.05 -7.36
CA SER A 126 -4.54 9.03 -8.24
C SER A 126 -5.34 7.72 -8.17
N LEU A 127 -5.77 7.28 -6.98
CA LEU A 127 -6.62 6.09 -6.82
C LEU A 127 -8.04 6.31 -7.37
N ALA A 128 -8.58 7.53 -7.27
CA ALA A 128 -9.91 7.85 -7.77
C ALA A 128 -9.96 7.92 -9.31
N LEU A 129 -8.85 8.23 -9.95
CA LEU A 129 -8.71 8.29 -11.41
C LEU A 129 -8.26 6.96 -12.00
N ALA A 130 -7.67 6.06 -11.20
CA ALA A 130 -7.16 4.79 -11.71
C ALA A 130 -8.27 3.86 -12.19
N PRO A 131 -8.02 3.03 -13.23
CA PRO A 131 -8.94 1.98 -13.64
C PRO A 131 -9.22 1.00 -12.52
N ALA A 132 -10.34 0.29 -12.60
CA ALA A 132 -10.65 -0.78 -11.66
C ALA A 132 -9.54 -1.86 -11.70
N LYS A 133 -9.19 -2.43 -10.54
CA LYS A 133 -8.21 -3.52 -10.52
C LYS A 133 -8.70 -4.71 -11.33
N PRO A 134 -7.85 -5.38 -12.14
CA PRO A 134 -8.19 -6.61 -12.81
C PRO A 134 -8.69 -7.68 -11.83
N LYS A 135 -9.75 -8.40 -12.19
CA LYS A 135 -10.34 -9.46 -11.38
C LYS A 135 -9.86 -10.82 -11.84
N ASN A 136 -9.92 -11.80 -10.91
CA ASN A 136 -9.61 -13.20 -11.16
C ASN A 136 -8.23 -13.40 -11.82
N VAL A 137 -7.25 -12.56 -11.43
CA VAL A 137 -5.86 -12.74 -11.88
C VAL A 137 -5.32 -14.05 -11.31
N THR A 138 -4.93 -14.95 -12.21
CA THR A 138 -4.45 -16.30 -11.86
C THR A 138 -3.21 -16.67 -12.66
N ILE A 139 -2.34 -17.44 -12.04
CA ILE A 139 -1.26 -18.17 -12.71
C ILE A 139 -1.80 -19.57 -13.06
N VAL A 140 -1.62 -19.98 -14.31
CA VAL A 140 -2.03 -21.32 -14.76
C VAL A 140 -0.97 -22.32 -14.28
N THR A 141 -1.34 -23.18 -13.34
CA THR A 141 -0.43 -24.16 -12.72
C THR A 141 -0.68 -25.60 -13.18
N THR A 142 -1.60 -25.83 -14.13
CA THR A 142 -1.98 -27.16 -14.61
C THR A 142 -0.90 -27.83 -15.46
N ARG A 143 0.08 -27.06 -15.93
CA ARG A 143 1.22 -27.56 -16.71
C ARG A 143 2.53 -27.17 -16.02
N LEU A 144 3.45 -28.13 -15.95
CA LEU A 144 4.81 -27.89 -15.47
C LEU A 144 5.67 -27.42 -16.65
N THR A 145 5.83 -26.11 -16.76
CA THR A 145 6.66 -25.46 -17.78
C THR A 145 7.53 -24.38 -17.10
N ASN A 146 8.60 -23.98 -17.77
CA ASN A 146 9.41 -22.84 -17.35
C ASN A 146 8.79 -21.48 -17.72
N ASP A 147 7.62 -21.51 -18.36
CA ASP A 147 6.86 -20.30 -18.69
C ASP A 147 5.86 -19.96 -17.58
N THR A 148 5.50 -18.69 -17.50
CA THR A 148 4.40 -18.21 -16.65
C THR A 148 3.23 -17.77 -17.52
N ASP A 149 2.15 -18.54 -17.46
CA ASP A 149 0.87 -18.21 -18.12
C ASP A 149 -0.02 -17.47 -17.11
N LEU A 150 -0.42 -16.25 -17.44
CA LEU A 150 -1.34 -15.43 -16.65
C LEU A 150 -2.68 -15.29 -17.36
N LYS A 151 -3.77 -15.25 -16.58
CA LYS A 151 -5.14 -14.98 -17.04
C LYS A 151 -5.85 -14.06 -16.06
N TRP A 152 -6.77 -13.23 -16.58
CA TRP A 152 -7.61 -12.33 -15.81
C TRP A 152 -8.89 -11.98 -16.53
N ASP A 153 -9.86 -11.39 -15.83
CA ASP A 153 -11.09 -10.91 -16.44
C ASP A 153 -10.87 -9.55 -17.10
N ALA A 154 -11.59 -9.29 -18.19
CA ALA A 154 -11.58 -8.00 -18.85
C ALA A 154 -12.17 -6.90 -17.95
N ASN A 155 -11.50 -5.78 -17.86
CA ASN A 155 -12.04 -4.56 -17.28
C ASN A 155 -13.11 -3.94 -18.17
N LYS A 156 -13.97 -3.11 -17.56
CA LYS A 156 -15.07 -2.43 -18.27
C LYS A 156 -14.89 -0.90 -18.30
N ASP A 157 -13.74 -0.42 -17.89
CA ASP A 157 -13.43 1.00 -17.86
C ASP A 157 -13.42 1.53 -19.30
N PRO A 158 -14.14 2.63 -19.60
CA PRO A 158 -14.34 3.09 -20.99
C PRO A 158 -13.07 3.66 -21.64
N ASP A 159 -12.11 4.07 -20.83
CA ASP A 159 -10.82 4.66 -21.19
C ASP A 159 -9.64 3.67 -21.03
N LEU A 160 -9.92 2.37 -20.79
CA LEU A 160 -8.91 1.34 -20.68
C LEU A 160 -8.01 1.28 -21.92
N ALA A 161 -6.74 1.63 -21.77
CA ALA A 161 -5.73 1.46 -22.82
C ALA A 161 -5.25 0.02 -22.96
N GLY A 162 -5.24 -0.74 -21.86
CA GLY A 162 -4.81 -2.14 -21.84
C GLY A 162 -4.32 -2.60 -20.50
N TYR A 163 -3.43 -3.59 -20.52
CA TYR A 163 -2.88 -4.19 -19.32
C TYR A 163 -1.35 -4.18 -19.31
N GLU A 164 -0.81 -4.09 -18.12
CA GLU A 164 0.61 -4.24 -17.85
C GLU A 164 0.81 -5.42 -16.90
N ILE A 165 1.66 -6.37 -17.29
CA ILE A 165 2.14 -7.39 -16.36
C ILE A 165 3.30 -6.81 -15.58
N VAL A 166 3.26 -6.98 -14.26
CA VAL A 166 4.34 -6.59 -13.35
C VAL A 166 4.90 -7.82 -12.67
N TRP A 167 6.21 -7.83 -12.40
CA TRP A 167 6.83 -8.89 -11.63
C TRP A 167 8.00 -8.38 -10.81
N ARG A 168 8.36 -9.17 -9.80
CA ARG A 168 9.45 -8.87 -8.88
C ARG A 168 10.01 -10.13 -8.26
N ASP A 169 11.25 -10.08 -7.82
CA ASP A 169 11.83 -11.12 -6.98
C ASP A 169 11.02 -11.25 -5.68
N THR A 170 10.94 -12.47 -5.13
CA THR A 170 10.18 -12.76 -3.90
C THR A 170 10.71 -11.99 -2.69
N THR A 171 11.96 -11.53 -2.72
CA THR A 171 12.60 -10.71 -1.68
C THR A 171 12.37 -9.21 -1.85
N SER A 172 11.90 -8.76 -3.02
CA SER A 172 11.62 -7.34 -3.27
C SER A 172 10.21 -6.96 -2.82
N PRO A 173 10.03 -5.85 -2.08
CA PRO A 173 8.70 -5.34 -1.74
C PRO A 173 8.05 -4.52 -2.86
N TYR A 174 8.81 -4.11 -3.89
CA TYR A 174 8.34 -3.23 -4.96
C TYR A 174 8.33 -3.95 -6.31
N TRP A 175 7.36 -3.61 -7.16
CA TRP A 175 7.33 -4.06 -8.54
C TRP A 175 8.48 -3.43 -9.32
N THR A 176 9.48 -4.24 -9.64
CA THR A 176 10.74 -3.77 -10.26
C THR A 176 10.75 -3.91 -11.76
N ASN A 177 9.83 -4.71 -12.29
CA ASN A 177 9.74 -4.98 -13.72
C ASN A 177 8.29 -4.86 -14.19
N SER A 178 8.11 -4.44 -15.44
CA SER A 178 6.81 -4.37 -16.08
C SER A 178 6.88 -4.61 -17.58
N ARG A 179 5.73 -5.01 -18.17
CA ARG A 179 5.55 -5.15 -19.60
C ARG A 179 4.12 -4.83 -19.98
N PHE A 180 3.93 -3.80 -20.80
CA PHE A 180 2.64 -3.53 -21.42
C PHE A 180 2.32 -4.62 -22.45
N VAL A 181 1.12 -5.18 -22.38
CA VAL A 181 0.68 -6.31 -23.21
C VAL A 181 -0.56 -6.00 -24.07
N GLY A 182 -1.04 -4.76 -24.04
CA GLY A 182 -2.24 -4.35 -24.76
C GLY A 182 -3.53 -4.81 -24.09
N ASN A 183 -4.65 -4.66 -24.80
CA ASN A 183 -5.97 -5.04 -24.28
C ASN A 183 -6.26 -6.54 -24.50
N VAL A 184 -5.62 -7.37 -23.66
CA VAL A 184 -5.74 -8.85 -23.68
C VAL A 184 -6.14 -9.35 -22.29
N THR A 185 -6.65 -10.57 -22.19
CA THR A 185 -7.05 -11.18 -20.92
C THR A 185 -6.19 -12.40 -20.54
N SER A 186 -5.12 -12.63 -21.28
CA SER A 186 -4.11 -13.65 -20.95
C SER A 186 -2.79 -13.28 -21.61
N TYR A 187 -1.69 -13.73 -21.00
CA TYR A 187 -0.36 -13.56 -21.57
C TYR A 187 0.61 -14.62 -21.02
N THR A 188 1.54 -15.05 -21.87
CA THR A 188 2.61 -15.97 -21.50
C THR A 188 3.94 -15.24 -21.43
N LEU A 189 4.60 -15.28 -20.29
CA LEU A 189 5.99 -14.86 -20.11
C LEU A 189 6.87 -16.09 -20.34
N ALA A 190 7.46 -16.18 -21.53
CA ALA A 190 8.32 -17.30 -21.92
C ALA A 190 9.62 -17.31 -21.11
N GLU A 191 10.10 -18.51 -20.77
CA GLU A 191 11.34 -18.77 -20.02
C GLU A 191 11.42 -18.05 -18.66
N MET A 192 10.27 -17.72 -18.09
CA MET A 192 10.17 -17.08 -16.77
C MET A 192 9.38 -17.99 -15.83
N SER A 193 10.08 -18.65 -14.92
CA SER A 193 9.46 -19.61 -14.00
C SER A 193 8.57 -18.90 -12.99
N LYS A 194 7.34 -19.41 -12.85
CA LYS A 194 6.36 -18.97 -11.88
C LYS A 194 6.79 -19.14 -10.42
N ASP A 195 7.77 -19.98 -10.16
CA ASP A 195 8.28 -20.27 -8.81
C ASP A 195 9.30 -19.23 -8.32
N ASN A 196 9.90 -18.45 -9.23
CA ASN A 196 10.99 -17.54 -8.91
C ASN A 196 10.53 -16.12 -8.58
N TYR A 197 9.32 -15.74 -9.01
CA TYR A 197 8.84 -14.35 -8.96
C TYR A 197 7.43 -14.24 -8.40
N PHE A 198 7.10 -13.07 -7.86
CA PHE A 198 5.71 -12.64 -7.76
C PHE A 198 5.28 -11.93 -9.03
N PHE A 199 4.05 -12.21 -9.46
CA PHE A 199 3.44 -11.60 -10.64
C PHE A 199 2.17 -10.84 -10.28
N GLY A 200 1.88 -9.80 -11.04
CA GLY A 200 0.63 -9.04 -10.95
C GLY A 200 0.21 -8.52 -12.31
N VAL A 201 -1.03 -8.07 -12.41
CA VAL A 201 -1.57 -7.43 -13.60
C VAL A 201 -2.17 -6.08 -13.19
N ARG A 202 -1.82 -5.03 -13.90
CA ARG A 202 -2.39 -3.68 -13.77
C ARG A 202 -3.24 -3.36 -14.98
N ALA A 203 -4.38 -2.72 -14.77
CA ALA A 203 -5.09 -2.04 -15.84
C ALA A 203 -4.47 -0.64 -16.03
N ILE A 204 -4.41 -0.17 -17.27
CA ILE A 204 -3.81 1.10 -17.67
C ILE A 204 -4.84 1.87 -18.50
N ASP A 205 -5.00 3.15 -18.22
CA ASP A 205 -5.77 4.16 -18.93
C ASP A 205 -4.88 5.16 -19.67
#